data_12c24f6473bdf7c5c0edbd5aaf01d558
#
_entry.id   12c24f6473bdf7c5c0edbd5aaf01d558
#
_cell.length_a   1.000
_cell.length_b   1.000
_cell.length_c   1.000
_cell.angle_alpha   90.00
_cell.angle_beta   90.00
_cell.angle_gamma   90.00
#
_symmetry.space_group_name_H-M   'P 1'
#
loop_
_entity.id
_entity.type
_entity.pdbx_description
1 polymer ?
#
loop_
_entity_poly.entity_id
_entity_poly.type
_entity_poly.pdbx_seq_one_letter_code
_entity_poly.pdbx_strand_id
1 'polypeptide(L)'
;MRQFIAFVTKEAKHIIRDKRTMLMLFGMPVVMMLIFGFAITNDVRNVRTVIVMSNASYATQQAADRLAASEYFTIVKTVATPAEAEQTIRNQQADIAVVFAQDFTEPGHGVQFIVDGADPNMAQLWSNYARAVLMNTEGTAVNSRMLYNPQMKSAYNFVPAIMGMLLMLVCAMMTSIS
;
A
#
# COMPACT_ATOMS: atom_id res chain seq x y z
N MET A 1 -19.93 9.65 44.01
CA MET A 1 -20.52 9.40 42.68
C MET A 1 -21.40 10.55 42.15
N ARG A 2 -22.36 11.10 42.91
CA ARG A 2 -23.23 12.21 42.42
C ARG A 2 -22.47 13.47 42.01
N GLN A 3 -21.41 13.87 42.72
CA GLN A 3 -20.61 15.04 42.39
C GLN A 3 -19.80 14.85 41.08
N PHE A 4 -19.28 13.65 40.85
CA PHE A 4 -18.56 13.32 39.61
C PHE A 4 -19.50 13.37 38.40
N ILE A 5 -20.71 12.79 38.52
CA ILE A 5 -21.70 12.84 37.43
C ILE A 5 -22.17 14.27 37.18
N ALA A 6 -22.35 15.08 38.21
CA ALA A 6 -22.70 16.49 38.05
C ALA A 6 -21.61 17.29 37.36
N PHE A 7 -20.33 17.02 37.69
CA PHE A 7 -19.19 17.65 37.04
C PHE A 7 -19.11 17.27 35.54
N VAL A 8 -19.17 15.96 35.25
CA VAL A 8 -19.16 15.46 33.86
C VAL A 8 -20.31 16.04 33.03
N THR A 9 -21.51 16.09 33.59
CA THR A 9 -22.69 16.64 32.91
C THR A 9 -22.56 18.14 32.66
N LYS A 10 -22.02 18.88 33.63
CA LYS A 10 -21.74 20.32 33.47
C LYS A 10 -20.73 20.56 32.33
N GLU A 11 -19.60 19.83 32.35
CA GLU A 11 -18.53 19.97 31.39
C GLU A 11 -18.98 19.57 29.96
N ALA A 12 -19.72 18.47 29.85
CA ALA A 12 -20.32 18.06 28.59
C ALA A 12 -21.28 19.12 28.02
N LYS A 13 -22.14 19.72 28.86
CA LYS A 13 -23.02 20.82 28.42
C LYS A 13 -22.25 22.07 28.02
N HIS A 14 -21.14 22.38 28.69
CA HIS A 14 -20.28 23.51 28.35
C HIS A 14 -19.66 23.34 26.95
N ILE A 15 -19.11 22.16 26.67
CA ILE A 15 -18.51 21.79 25.38
C ILE A 15 -19.59 21.84 24.27
N ILE A 16 -20.75 21.21 24.48
CA ILE A 16 -21.83 21.18 23.48
C ILE A 16 -22.39 22.59 23.18
N ARG A 17 -22.37 23.49 24.16
CA ARG A 17 -22.85 24.86 24.00
C ARG A 17 -21.85 25.76 23.24
N ASP A 18 -20.57 25.46 23.30
CA ASP A 18 -19.54 26.19 22.57
C ASP A 18 -19.38 25.62 21.15
N LYS A 19 -20.02 26.30 20.19
CA LYS A 19 -19.98 25.93 18.77
C LYS A 19 -18.57 25.90 18.18
N ARG A 20 -17.66 26.74 18.68
CA ARG A 20 -16.25 26.78 18.18
C ARG A 20 -15.51 25.54 18.65
N THR A 21 -15.61 25.19 19.92
CA THR A 21 -15.00 23.97 20.50
C THR A 21 -15.59 22.71 19.86
N MET A 22 -16.91 22.68 19.63
CA MET A 22 -17.58 21.58 18.93
C MET A 22 -17.09 21.44 17.49
N LEU A 23 -16.95 22.55 16.75
CA LEU A 23 -16.45 22.51 15.38
C LEU A 23 -15.01 22.01 15.32
N MET A 24 -14.14 22.45 16.24
CA MET A 24 -12.76 21.98 16.31
C MET A 24 -12.68 20.51 16.72
N LEU A 25 -13.46 20.10 17.73
CA LEU A 25 -13.41 18.76 18.31
C LEU A 25 -13.95 17.68 17.36
N PHE A 26 -15.03 17.96 16.65
CA PHE A 26 -15.67 17.00 15.74
C PHE A 26 -15.45 17.34 14.25
N GLY A 27 -15.42 18.60 13.89
CA GLY A 27 -15.27 19.03 12.51
C GLY A 27 -13.88 18.73 11.96
N MET A 28 -12.84 19.03 12.71
CA MET A 28 -11.45 18.77 12.29
C MET A 28 -11.18 17.27 12.06
N PRO A 29 -11.50 16.34 12.97
CA PRO A 29 -11.38 14.91 12.74
C PRO A 29 -12.16 14.42 11.52
N VAL A 30 -13.40 14.89 11.34
CA VAL A 30 -14.20 14.50 10.16
C VAL A 30 -13.57 14.98 8.87
N VAL A 31 -13.11 16.23 8.82
CA VAL A 31 -12.42 16.78 7.64
C VAL A 31 -11.12 16.01 7.36
N MET A 32 -10.32 15.74 8.39
CA MET A 32 -9.10 14.94 8.26
C MET A 32 -9.39 13.51 7.76
N MET A 33 -10.44 12.87 8.30
CA MET A 33 -10.86 11.54 7.85
C MET A 33 -11.28 11.56 6.37
N LEU A 34 -12.00 12.57 5.94
CA LEU A 34 -12.42 12.72 4.54
C LEU A 34 -11.20 12.97 3.64
N ILE A 35 -10.32 13.91 4.00
CA ILE A 35 -9.12 14.22 3.21
C ILE A 35 -8.23 12.98 3.11
N PHE A 36 -7.85 12.37 4.22
CA PHE A 36 -6.95 11.22 4.22
C PHE A 36 -7.61 9.95 3.67
N GLY A 37 -8.92 9.77 3.90
CA GLY A 37 -9.65 8.61 3.37
C GLY A 37 -9.82 8.63 1.86
N PHE A 38 -9.92 9.82 1.24
CA PHE A 38 -10.09 9.95 -0.20
C PHE A 38 -8.81 10.36 -0.95
N ALA A 39 -7.90 11.10 -0.31
CA ALA A 39 -6.70 11.61 -0.97
C ALA A 39 -5.53 10.63 -0.97
N ILE A 40 -5.44 9.75 0.04
CA ILE A 40 -4.38 8.74 0.11
C ILE A 40 -4.90 7.44 -0.50
N THR A 41 -4.72 7.28 -1.79
CA THR A 41 -4.90 6.01 -2.50
C THR A 41 -3.52 5.39 -2.76
N ASN A 42 -3.22 4.30 -2.07
CA ASN A 42 -2.06 3.45 -2.37
C ASN A 42 -2.49 2.26 -3.25
N ASP A 43 -3.47 2.49 -4.13
CA ASP A 43 -3.89 1.45 -5.06
C ASP A 43 -2.76 1.20 -6.06
N VAL A 44 -2.28 -0.04 -6.10
CA VAL A 44 -1.26 -0.44 -7.08
C VAL A 44 -1.93 -0.53 -8.44
N ARG A 45 -1.59 0.41 -9.32
CA ARG A 45 -2.03 0.42 -10.72
C ARG A 45 -0.94 1.02 -11.59
N ASN A 46 -0.78 0.45 -12.78
CA ASN A 46 0.16 0.97 -13.79
C ASN A 46 1.60 1.13 -13.28
N VAL A 47 2.08 0.19 -12.44
CA VAL A 47 3.46 0.19 -11.96
C VAL A 47 4.38 -0.01 -13.14
N ARG A 48 5.24 0.97 -13.41
CA ARG A 48 6.18 0.92 -14.54
C ARG A 48 7.23 -0.14 -14.29
N THR A 49 7.19 -1.19 -15.08
CA THR A 49 7.97 -2.42 -14.85
C THR A 49 8.97 -2.66 -15.95
N VAL A 50 10.22 -2.94 -15.59
CA VAL A 50 11.25 -3.44 -16.49
C VAL A 50 11.38 -4.93 -16.32
N ILE A 51 11.37 -5.65 -17.42
CA ILE A 51 11.65 -7.09 -17.44
C ILE A 51 13.11 -7.32 -17.80
N VAL A 52 13.83 -8.09 -16.99
CA VAL A 52 15.20 -8.51 -17.28
C VAL A 52 15.20 -9.98 -17.67
N MET A 53 15.52 -10.25 -18.92
CA MET A 53 15.60 -11.60 -19.48
C MET A 53 16.96 -11.79 -20.16
N SER A 54 17.84 -12.59 -19.55
CA SER A 54 19.13 -12.98 -20.18
C SER A 54 18.92 -14.00 -21.29
N ASN A 55 17.91 -14.88 -21.15
CA ASN A 55 17.47 -15.85 -22.14
C ASN A 55 15.94 -15.86 -22.23
N ALA A 56 15.41 -15.75 -23.44
CA ALA A 56 13.97 -15.83 -23.68
C ALA A 56 13.51 -17.29 -23.71
N SER A 57 13.34 -17.91 -22.53
CA SER A 57 12.69 -19.23 -22.45
C SER A 57 11.17 -19.06 -22.56
N TYR A 58 10.47 -20.14 -22.94
CA TYR A 58 9.00 -20.13 -22.98
C TYR A 58 8.40 -19.75 -21.61
N ALA A 59 9.00 -20.25 -20.51
CA ALA A 59 8.56 -19.96 -19.15
C ALA A 59 8.74 -18.48 -18.75
N THR A 60 9.89 -17.87 -19.13
CA THR A 60 10.14 -16.43 -18.91
C THR A 60 9.17 -15.56 -19.70
N GLN A 61 8.88 -15.92 -20.94
CA GLN A 61 7.92 -15.20 -21.77
C GLN A 61 6.52 -15.28 -21.18
N GLN A 62 6.08 -16.47 -20.81
CA GLN A 62 4.78 -16.66 -20.16
C GLN A 62 4.62 -15.88 -18.85
N ALA A 63 5.69 -15.83 -18.03
CA ALA A 63 5.68 -15.05 -16.80
C ALA A 63 5.62 -13.53 -17.06
N ALA A 64 6.35 -13.05 -18.07
CA ALA A 64 6.30 -11.66 -18.51
C ALA A 64 4.91 -11.29 -19.06
N ASP A 65 4.31 -12.15 -19.86
CA ASP A 65 2.96 -11.95 -20.42
C ASP A 65 1.89 -11.90 -19.30
N ARG A 66 2.02 -12.70 -18.25
CA ARG A 66 1.15 -12.63 -17.06
C ARG A 66 1.26 -11.30 -16.33
N LEU A 67 2.48 -10.79 -16.15
CA LEU A 67 2.68 -9.46 -15.57
C LEU A 67 2.04 -8.38 -16.45
N ALA A 68 2.25 -8.45 -17.77
CA ALA A 68 1.68 -7.51 -18.73
C ALA A 68 0.14 -7.57 -18.80
N ALA A 69 -0.44 -8.76 -18.62
CA ALA A 69 -1.89 -8.97 -18.62
C ALA A 69 -2.56 -8.53 -17.30
N SER A 70 -1.78 -8.30 -16.24
CA SER A 70 -2.32 -7.82 -14.97
C SER A 70 -2.61 -6.31 -15.03
N GLU A 71 -3.65 -5.87 -14.34
CA GLU A 71 -3.98 -4.43 -14.24
C GLU A 71 -2.99 -3.65 -13.35
N TYR A 72 -2.05 -4.36 -12.70
CA TYR A 72 -1.12 -3.77 -11.74
C TYR A 72 0.15 -3.25 -12.39
N PHE A 73 0.64 -3.91 -13.46
CA PHE A 73 1.96 -3.67 -14.04
C PHE A 73 1.87 -3.25 -15.50
N THR A 74 2.65 -2.21 -15.84
CA THR A 74 2.81 -1.78 -17.23
C THR A 74 4.27 -2.00 -17.63
N ILE A 75 4.51 -2.92 -18.57
CA ILE A 75 5.85 -3.21 -19.06
C ILE A 75 6.33 -2.03 -19.91
N VAL A 76 7.31 -1.30 -19.41
CA VAL A 76 7.88 -0.12 -20.13
C VAL A 76 9.10 -0.49 -20.96
N LYS A 77 9.85 -1.51 -20.55
CA LYS A 77 11.06 -1.94 -21.25
C LYS A 77 11.42 -3.38 -20.90
N THR A 78 12.04 -4.08 -21.87
CA THR A 78 12.71 -5.35 -21.63
C THR A 78 14.21 -5.14 -21.88
N VAL A 79 15.06 -5.59 -20.97
CA VAL A 79 16.51 -5.43 -21.02
C VAL A 79 17.20 -6.78 -20.78
N ALA A 80 18.46 -6.89 -21.20
CA ALA A 80 19.22 -8.11 -21.06
C ALA A 80 19.94 -8.25 -19.72
N THR A 81 20.23 -7.14 -19.05
CA THR A 81 21.07 -7.11 -17.85
C THR A 81 20.38 -6.40 -16.67
N PRO A 82 20.60 -6.85 -15.42
CA PRO A 82 20.13 -6.16 -14.23
C PRO A 82 20.68 -4.72 -14.12
N ALA A 83 21.90 -4.47 -14.59
CA ALA A 83 22.52 -3.15 -14.55
C ALA A 83 21.75 -2.11 -15.39
N GLU A 84 21.27 -2.50 -16.58
CA GLU A 84 20.41 -1.64 -17.40
C GLU A 84 19.07 -1.36 -16.73
N ALA A 85 18.50 -2.35 -16.03
CA ALA A 85 17.26 -2.19 -15.28
C ALA A 85 17.44 -1.22 -14.11
N GLU A 86 18.54 -1.36 -13.35
CA GLU A 86 18.87 -0.40 -12.27
C GLU A 86 19.04 1.02 -12.81
N GLN A 87 19.70 1.19 -13.95
CA GLN A 87 19.84 2.49 -14.57
C GLN A 87 18.49 3.09 -14.99
N THR A 88 17.57 2.25 -15.47
CA THR A 88 16.22 2.68 -15.84
C THR A 88 15.42 3.15 -14.61
N ILE A 89 15.57 2.44 -13.48
CA ILE A 89 14.97 2.84 -12.20
C ILE A 89 15.61 4.15 -11.68
N ARG A 90 16.94 4.25 -11.69
CA ARG A 90 17.66 5.48 -11.28
C ARG A 90 17.24 6.71 -12.09
N ASN A 91 16.92 6.52 -13.36
CA ASN A 91 16.42 7.57 -14.25
C ASN A 91 14.92 7.86 -14.06
N GLN A 92 14.26 7.25 -13.07
CA GLN A 92 12.83 7.39 -12.77
C GLN A 92 11.91 7.00 -13.94
N GLN A 93 12.39 6.13 -14.84
CA GLN A 93 11.62 5.61 -15.97
C GLN A 93 10.84 4.33 -15.60
N ALA A 94 11.21 3.68 -14.50
CA ALA A 94 10.54 2.50 -13.97
C ALA A 94 10.54 2.51 -12.44
N ASP A 95 9.58 1.80 -11.86
CA ASP A 95 9.37 1.71 -10.42
C ASP A 95 9.87 0.36 -9.87
N ILE A 96 9.80 -0.69 -10.68
CA ILE A 96 10.24 -2.05 -10.36
C ILE A 96 10.89 -2.72 -11.56
N ALA A 97 11.90 -3.53 -11.30
CA ALA A 97 12.43 -4.48 -12.28
C ALA A 97 12.25 -5.91 -11.79
N VAL A 98 11.84 -6.77 -12.70
CA VAL A 98 11.67 -8.21 -12.47
C VAL A 98 12.75 -8.94 -13.24
N VAL A 99 13.69 -9.52 -12.49
CA VAL A 99 14.86 -10.24 -13.03
C VAL A 99 14.58 -11.73 -12.97
N PHE A 100 14.49 -12.36 -14.11
CA PHE A 100 14.34 -13.80 -14.22
C PHE A 100 15.71 -14.48 -14.24
N ALA A 101 15.96 -15.42 -13.33
CA ALA A 101 17.11 -16.31 -13.42
C ALA A 101 17.00 -17.18 -14.69
N GLN A 102 18.13 -17.68 -15.19
CA GLN A 102 18.18 -18.44 -16.44
C GLN A 102 17.23 -19.65 -16.45
N ASP A 103 17.09 -20.32 -15.29
CA ASP A 103 16.21 -21.48 -15.07
C ASP A 103 15.33 -21.23 -13.83
N PHE A 104 14.59 -20.12 -13.82
CA PHE A 104 13.84 -19.69 -12.62
C PHE A 104 12.72 -20.65 -12.20
N THR A 105 12.35 -21.61 -13.04
CA THR A 105 11.37 -22.66 -12.75
C THR A 105 11.96 -23.82 -11.99
N GLU A 106 13.29 -23.94 -11.91
CA GLU A 106 13.96 -24.99 -11.18
C GLU A 106 14.02 -24.71 -9.66
N PRO A 107 13.99 -25.75 -8.81
CA PRO A 107 14.16 -25.58 -7.38
C PRO A 107 15.49 -24.90 -7.03
N GLY A 108 15.44 -23.80 -6.29
CA GLY A 108 16.62 -23.01 -5.91
C GLY A 108 16.91 -21.83 -6.83
N HIS A 109 16.31 -21.75 -8.00
CA HIS A 109 16.32 -20.58 -8.87
C HIS A 109 15.02 -19.79 -8.69
N GLY A 110 15.09 -18.48 -8.81
CA GLY A 110 13.96 -17.63 -8.51
C GLY A 110 13.89 -16.39 -9.39
N VAL A 111 12.94 -15.56 -9.03
CA VAL A 111 12.77 -14.22 -9.60
C VAL A 111 13.25 -13.21 -8.56
N GLN A 112 14.13 -12.30 -8.97
CA GLN A 112 14.58 -11.20 -8.14
C GLN A 112 13.80 -9.92 -8.50
N PHE A 113 13.36 -9.19 -7.48
CA PHE A 113 12.77 -7.87 -7.66
C PHE A 113 13.80 -6.79 -7.29
N ILE A 114 14.00 -5.83 -8.17
CA ILE A 114 14.77 -4.62 -7.91
C ILE A 114 13.73 -3.48 -7.90
N VAL A 115 13.60 -2.78 -6.78
CA VAL A 115 12.57 -1.74 -6.59
C VAL A 115 13.20 -0.44 -6.15
N ASP A 116 12.56 0.67 -6.48
CA ASP A 116 12.92 1.95 -5.92
C ASP A 116 12.58 1.97 -4.42
N GLY A 117 13.60 2.10 -3.58
CA GLY A 117 13.48 2.11 -2.12
C GLY A 117 13.17 3.50 -1.54
N ALA A 118 12.92 4.51 -2.37
CA ALA A 118 12.57 5.86 -1.90
C ALA A 118 11.27 5.87 -1.09
N ASP A 119 10.31 5.01 -1.46
CA ASP A 119 9.13 4.69 -0.66
C ASP A 119 9.11 3.21 -0.27
N PRO A 120 9.55 2.85 0.95
CA PRO A 120 9.61 1.46 1.39
C PRO A 120 8.26 0.76 1.42
N ASN A 121 7.17 1.49 1.68
CA ASN A 121 5.82 0.91 1.73
C ASN A 121 5.36 0.51 0.33
N MET A 122 5.56 1.38 -0.65
CA MET A 122 5.22 1.09 -2.03
C MET A 122 6.13 -0.01 -2.61
N ALA A 123 7.43 0.02 -2.34
CA ALA A 123 8.38 -1.02 -2.75
C ALA A 123 7.95 -2.42 -2.26
N GLN A 124 7.58 -2.53 -0.97
CA GLN A 124 7.07 -3.77 -0.40
C GLN A 124 5.75 -4.21 -1.05
N LEU A 125 4.86 -3.26 -1.29
CA LEU A 125 3.57 -3.50 -1.89
C LEU A 125 3.71 -4.03 -3.32
N TRP A 126 4.49 -3.36 -4.17
CA TRP A 126 4.77 -3.78 -5.55
C TRP A 126 5.41 -5.17 -5.62
N SER A 127 6.36 -5.44 -4.73
CA SER A 127 7.01 -6.76 -4.64
C SER A 127 6.02 -7.87 -4.28
N ASN A 128 5.09 -7.60 -3.36
CA ASN A 128 4.06 -8.57 -2.97
C ASN A 128 3.07 -8.84 -4.11
N TYR A 129 2.66 -7.80 -4.86
CA TYR A 129 1.80 -7.96 -6.04
C TYR A 129 2.51 -8.72 -7.16
N ALA A 130 3.76 -8.37 -7.47
CA ALA A 130 4.55 -9.07 -8.48
C ALA A 130 4.72 -10.55 -8.13
N ARG A 131 5.00 -10.83 -6.85
CA ARG A 131 5.06 -12.21 -6.36
C ARG A 131 3.73 -12.94 -6.52
N ALA A 132 2.60 -12.32 -6.16
CA ALA A 132 1.27 -12.93 -6.27
C ALA A 132 0.92 -13.26 -7.73
N VAL A 133 1.23 -12.36 -8.67
CA VAL A 133 1.00 -12.59 -10.11
C VAL A 133 1.87 -13.72 -10.65
N LEU A 134 3.15 -13.79 -10.23
CA LEU A 134 4.09 -14.79 -10.73
C LEU A 134 3.90 -16.17 -10.08
N MET A 135 3.54 -16.24 -8.80
CA MET A 135 3.32 -17.51 -8.08
C MET A 135 2.03 -18.24 -8.50
N ASN A 136 1.16 -17.61 -9.29
CA ASN A 136 -0.03 -18.26 -9.84
C ASN A 136 0.29 -19.20 -11.02
N THR A 137 1.50 -19.77 -11.05
CA THR A 137 1.97 -20.72 -12.07
C THR A 137 1.46 -22.12 -11.74
N GLU A 138 0.91 -22.82 -12.73
CA GLU A 138 0.43 -24.20 -12.60
C GLU A 138 1.49 -25.11 -11.97
N GLY A 139 1.21 -25.67 -10.80
CA GLY A 139 2.07 -26.59 -10.07
C GLY A 139 2.30 -26.25 -8.60
N THR A 140 2.14 -25.01 -8.19
CA THR A 140 2.18 -24.64 -6.77
C THR A 140 0.87 -23.93 -6.43
N ALA A 141 -0.11 -24.69 -5.94
CA ALA A 141 -1.38 -24.18 -5.46
C ALA A 141 -1.18 -23.37 -4.17
N VAL A 142 -0.67 -22.16 -4.28
CA VAL A 142 -0.75 -21.17 -3.22
C VAL A 142 -2.06 -20.43 -3.39
N ASN A 143 -3.11 -20.99 -2.80
CA ASN A 143 -4.41 -20.34 -2.71
C ASN A 143 -4.34 -19.22 -1.66
N SER A 144 -3.82 -18.07 -2.04
CA SER A 144 -3.82 -16.88 -1.19
C SER A 144 -5.20 -16.22 -1.22
N ARG A 145 -6.10 -16.70 -0.37
CA ARG A 145 -7.40 -16.07 -0.15
C ARG A 145 -7.22 -14.89 0.80
N MET A 146 -7.24 -13.68 0.30
CA MET A 146 -7.29 -12.47 1.14
C MET A 146 -8.68 -12.32 1.75
N LEU A 147 -8.78 -12.53 3.08
CA LEU A 147 -10.07 -12.58 3.79
C LEU A 147 -10.66 -11.19 4.07
N TYR A 148 -9.84 -10.15 4.22
CA TYR A 148 -10.31 -8.86 4.73
C TYR A 148 -10.19 -7.68 3.76
N ASN A 149 -9.43 -7.77 2.70
CA ASN A 149 -9.29 -6.73 1.69
C ASN A 149 -8.93 -7.36 0.33
N PRO A 150 -9.83 -8.12 -0.31
CA PRO A 150 -9.54 -8.82 -1.57
C PRO A 150 -9.23 -7.88 -2.72
N GLN A 151 -9.65 -6.61 -2.62
CA GLN A 151 -9.37 -5.57 -3.61
C GLN A 151 -8.12 -4.75 -3.28
N MET A 152 -7.42 -5.07 -2.17
CA MET A 152 -6.24 -4.38 -1.66
C MET A 152 -6.36 -2.85 -1.64
N LYS A 153 -7.56 -2.33 -1.39
CA LYS A 153 -7.78 -0.89 -1.30
C LYS A 153 -7.14 -0.32 -0.04
N SER A 154 -6.31 0.67 -0.21
CA SER A 154 -5.59 1.37 0.86
C SER A 154 -6.51 1.96 1.93
N ALA A 155 -7.71 2.38 1.54
CA ALA A 155 -8.70 2.94 2.46
C ALA A 155 -9.04 2.00 3.63
N TYR A 156 -9.08 0.68 3.43
CA TYR A 156 -9.37 -0.28 4.50
C TYR A 156 -8.28 -0.35 5.59
N ASN A 157 -7.04 0.00 5.24
CA ASN A 157 -5.93 0.04 6.21
C ASN A 157 -5.75 1.43 6.81
N PHE A 158 -5.84 2.48 5.99
CA PHE A 158 -5.57 3.85 6.43
C PHE A 158 -6.69 4.45 7.26
N VAL A 159 -7.97 4.20 6.91
CA VAL A 159 -9.09 4.80 7.64
C VAL A 159 -9.12 4.39 9.11
N PRO A 160 -9.00 3.10 9.51
CA PRO A 160 -8.94 2.70 10.91
C PRO A 160 -7.72 3.26 11.65
N ALA A 161 -6.55 3.31 10.99
CA ALA A 161 -5.33 3.84 11.60
C ALA A 161 -5.47 5.35 11.89
N ILE A 162 -6.00 6.12 10.95
CA ILE A 162 -6.25 7.55 11.12
C ILE A 162 -7.32 7.79 12.19
N MET A 163 -8.38 6.98 12.23
CA MET A 163 -9.39 7.07 13.28
C MET A 163 -8.77 6.87 14.68
N GLY A 164 -7.91 5.87 14.84
CA GLY A 164 -7.18 5.62 16.09
C GLY A 164 -6.29 6.80 16.50
N MET A 165 -5.53 7.35 15.53
CA MET A 165 -4.68 8.51 15.75
C MET A 165 -5.49 9.76 16.12
N LEU A 166 -6.60 10.02 15.45
CA LEU A 166 -7.48 11.16 15.75
C LEU A 166 -8.14 11.03 17.12
N LEU A 167 -8.59 9.84 17.50
CA LEU A 167 -9.13 9.59 18.84
C LEU A 167 -8.07 9.85 19.92
N MET A 168 -6.84 9.40 19.70
CA MET A 168 -5.72 9.66 20.61
C MET A 168 -5.45 11.16 20.77
N LEU A 169 -5.41 11.92 19.66
CA LEU A 169 -5.21 13.37 19.68
C LEU A 169 -6.35 14.09 20.40
N VAL A 170 -7.60 13.72 20.11
CA VAL A 170 -8.78 14.31 20.78
C VAL A 170 -8.74 14.05 22.28
N CYS A 171 -8.44 12.81 22.71
CA CYS A 171 -8.30 12.48 24.12
C CYS A 171 -7.18 13.28 24.79
N ALA A 172 -6.01 13.42 24.13
CA ALA A 172 -4.89 14.19 24.65
C ALA A 172 -5.22 15.68 24.77
N MET A 173 -5.92 16.25 23.78
CA MET A 173 -6.37 17.66 23.84
C MET A 173 -7.37 17.87 24.95
N MET A 174 -8.35 16.97 25.11
CA MET A 174 -9.36 17.08 26.18
C MET A 174 -8.74 17.00 27.58
N THR A 175 -7.75 16.11 27.77
CA THR A 175 -7.05 16.01 29.06
C THR A 175 -6.14 17.21 29.34
N SER A 176 -5.65 17.89 28.30
CA SER A 176 -4.80 19.08 28.45
C SER A 176 -5.59 20.36 28.75
N ILE A 177 -6.87 20.43 28.36
CA ILE A 177 -7.74 21.61 28.54
C ILE A 177 -8.53 21.51 29.85
N SER A 178 -8.67 20.32 30.43
CA SER A 178 -9.34 20.08 31.70
C SER A 178 -8.40 20.40 32.88
#